data_0003adf168db1b638ab36835b0d239cb
#
_entry.id   0003adf168db1b638ab36835b0d239cb
#
_cell.length_a   1.000
_cell.length_b   1.000
_cell.length_c   1.000
_cell.angle_alpha   90.00
_cell.angle_beta   90.00
_cell.angle_gamma   90.00
#
_symmetry.space_group_name_H-M   'P 1'
#
loop_
_entity.id
_entity.type
_entity.pdbx_description
1 polymer ?
#
loop_
_entity_poly.entity_id
_entity_poly.type
_entity_poly.pdbx_seq_one_letter_code
_entity_poly.pdbx_strand_id
1 'polypeptide(L)'
;MRILARLGLGVAAVAVVAVAGLYGASEWVIRRSHAVPLTPIAVPRDAVALAEGSRLATLTGCKSCHGDGKGAVWTPVDWREGQVAPPPIARSIARYSDAELARLIRQGVTREGRTVFIMPAWSMTYLADDDVGRIIAWARSLKPAPDDVQASTWFGPVGRWKILTGATRPSLVADPHGVAKRPADPGRYLTQVLCSECHALTEPRVHDGKVVPPLAPMAASYAPADFQRLLHEGVGAGGRDVGFMGTIVKENLHALRPEEVAAVQRYLRGIAAK
;
A
#
# COMPACT_ATOMS: atom_id res chain seq x y z
N MET A 1 36.89 41.65 8.94
CA MET A 1 35.44 41.75 8.61
C MET A 1 35.09 41.38 7.16
N ARG A 2 35.74 41.89 6.13
CA ARG A 2 35.40 41.58 4.70
C ARG A 2 35.59 40.15 4.29
N ILE A 3 36.56 39.38 4.83
CA ILE A 3 36.81 38.00 4.52
C ILE A 3 35.74 37.08 5.12
N LEU A 4 35.34 37.34 6.37
CA LEU A 4 34.29 36.59 7.06
C LEU A 4 32.92 36.79 6.37
N ALA A 5 32.64 38.03 5.90
CA ALA A 5 31.43 38.33 5.15
C ALA A 5 31.41 37.60 3.79
N ARG A 6 32.55 37.51 3.08
CA ARG A 6 32.66 36.76 1.83
C ARG A 6 32.51 35.23 2.02
N LEU A 7 33.11 34.71 3.09
CA LEU A 7 32.93 33.31 3.46
C LEU A 7 31.48 33.00 3.82
N GLY A 8 30.83 33.87 4.62
CA GLY A 8 29.40 33.71 4.95
C GLY A 8 28.50 33.74 3.71
N LEU A 9 28.76 34.69 2.77
CA LEU A 9 28.02 34.74 1.52
C LEU A 9 28.23 33.50 0.64
N GLY A 10 29.44 32.97 0.59
CA GLY A 10 29.77 31.72 -0.12
C GLY A 10 29.02 30.51 0.45
N VAL A 11 29.02 30.37 1.78
CA VAL A 11 28.27 29.29 2.46
C VAL A 11 26.77 29.42 2.20
N ALA A 12 26.21 30.62 2.29
CA ALA A 12 24.80 30.87 2.02
C ALA A 12 24.43 30.51 0.55
N ALA A 13 25.26 30.88 -0.40
CA ALA A 13 25.05 30.56 -1.81
C ALA A 13 25.06 29.04 -2.03
N VAL A 14 26.02 28.30 -1.44
CA VAL A 14 26.08 26.82 -1.51
C VAL A 14 24.84 26.21 -0.89
N ALA A 15 24.37 26.68 0.27
CA ALA A 15 23.16 26.20 0.92
C ALA A 15 21.92 26.41 0.04
N VAL A 16 21.78 27.56 -0.58
CA VAL A 16 20.67 27.85 -1.51
C VAL A 16 20.68 26.92 -2.71
N VAL A 17 21.85 26.71 -3.32
CA VAL A 17 22.00 25.78 -4.45
C VAL A 17 21.68 24.34 -4.04
N ALA A 18 22.15 23.90 -2.86
CA ALA A 18 21.85 22.55 -2.35
C ALA A 18 20.35 22.33 -2.10
N VAL A 19 19.66 23.32 -1.49
CA VAL A 19 18.21 23.27 -1.28
C VAL A 19 17.46 23.28 -2.61
N ALA A 20 17.82 24.19 -3.53
CA ALA A 20 17.21 24.24 -4.85
C ALA A 20 17.41 22.92 -5.63
N GLY A 21 18.61 22.33 -5.55
CA GLY A 21 18.91 21.02 -6.14
C GLY A 21 18.05 19.89 -5.54
N LEU A 22 17.94 19.84 -4.20
CA LEU A 22 17.11 18.85 -3.50
C LEU A 22 15.64 18.97 -3.97
N TYR A 23 15.07 20.16 -3.96
CA TYR A 23 13.67 20.36 -4.34
C TYR A 23 13.46 20.13 -5.84
N GLY A 24 14.33 20.63 -6.71
CA GLY A 24 14.23 20.42 -8.15
C GLY A 24 14.32 18.96 -8.55
N ALA A 25 15.33 18.24 -8.05
CA ALA A 25 15.51 16.83 -8.36
C ALA A 25 14.36 15.95 -7.80
N SER A 26 13.94 16.19 -6.56
CA SER A 26 12.82 15.43 -5.97
C SER A 26 11.50 15.75 -6.66
N GLU A 27 11.25 17.01 -7.03
CA GLU A 27 10.04 17.40 -7.75
C GLU A 27 9.96 16.72 -9.14
N TRP A 28 11.09 16.58 -9.82
CA TRP A 28 11.16 15.82 -11.06
C TRP A 28 10.76 14.35 -10.85
N VAL A 29 11.24 13.69 -9.78
CA VAL A 29 10.84 12.31 -9.45
C VAL A 29 9.35 12.22 -9.14
N ILE A 30 8.82 13.17 -8.36
CA ILE A 30 7.41 13.18 -7.93
C ILE A 30 6.46 13.45 -9.11
N ARG A 31 6.85 14.32 -10.05
CA ARG A 31 5.96 14.76 -11.14
C ARG A 31 6.18 14.08 -12.47
N ARG A 32 7.27 13.33 -12.64
CA ARG A 32 7.52 12.67 -13.93
C ARG A 32 6.37 11.73 -14.28
N SER A 33 6.02 11.70 -15.57
CA SER A 33 4.98 10.82 -16.10
C SER A 33 5.56 9.46 -16.48
N HIS A 34 4.75 8.43 -16.30
CA HIS A 34 5.06 7.04 -16.64
C HIS A 34 4.02 6.54 -17.63
N ALA A 35 4.48 6.09 -18.80
CA ALA A 35 3.62 5.50 -19.84
C ALA A 35 3.29 4.05 -19.46
N VAL A 36 2.21 3.85 -18.73
CA VAL A 36 1.70 2.53 -18.37
C VAL A 36 0.38 2.31 -19.09
N PRO A 37 0.27 1.25 -19.93
CA PRO A 37 -0.93 0.96 -20.68
C PRO A 37 -2.17 0.77 -19.82
N LEU A 38 -3.32 1.16 -20.35
CA LEU A 38 -4.61 0.90 -19.71
C LEU A 38 -5.13 -0.47 -20.19
N THR A 39 -5.58 -1.29 -19.25
CA THR A 39 -6.25 -2.55 -19.54
C THR A 39 -7.72 -2.42 -19.18
N PRO A 40 -8.66 -2.71 -20.10
CA PRO A 40 -10.08 -2.73 -19.80
C PRO A 40 -10.39 -3.68 -18.64
N ILE A 41 -11.33 -3.30 -17.77
CA ILE A 41 -11.75 -4.10 -16.64
C ILE A 41 -13.27 -4.10 -16.53
N ALA A 42 -13.84 -5.25 -16.19
CA ALA A 42 -15.26 -5.38 -15.93
C ALA A 42 -15.56 -4.97 -14.47
N VAL A 43 -16.48 -4.04 -14.30
CA VAL A 43 -16.92 -3.55 -12.98
C VAL A 43 -18.36 -3.98 -12.74
N PRO A 44 -18.59 -4.97 -11.87
CA PRO A 44 -19.95 -5.45 -11.56
C PRO A 44 -20.73 -4.40 -10.76
N ARG A 45 -22.09 -4.47 -10.82
CA ARG A 45 -22.96 -3.50 -10.14
C ARG A 45 -23.98 -4.14 -9.20
N ASP A 46 -23.96 -5.46 -9.09
CA ASP A 46 -24.87 -6.18 -8.21
C ASP A 46 -24.48 -6.08 -6.73
N ALA A 47 -25.43 -6.31 -5.84
CA ALA A 47 -25.24 -6.14 -4.40
C ALA A 47 -24.19 -7.11 -3.82
N VAL A 48 -24.06 -8.32 -4.37
CA VAL A 48 -23.09 -9.33 -3.91
C VAL A 48 -21.67 -8.87 -4.23
N ALA A 49 -21.47 -8.37 -5.45
CA ALA A 49 -20.19 -7.83 -5.86
C ALA A 49 -19.79 -6.59 -5.06
N LEU A 50 -20.73 -5.70 -4.73
CA LEU A 50 -20.49 -4.54 -3.88
C LEU A 50 -20.10 -4.95 -2.46
N ALA A 51 -20.78 -5.92 -1.86
CA ALA A 51 -20.45 -6.43 -0.54
C ALA A 51 -19.06 -7.09 -0.51
N GLU A 52 -18.74 -7.91 -1.51
CA GLU A 52 -17.43 -8.54 -1.63
C GLU A 52 -16.34 -7.50 -1.91
N GLY A 53 -16.59 -6.49 -2.76
CA GLY A 53 -15.69 -5.38 -3.00
C GLY A 53 -15.38 -4.59 -1.73
N SER A 54 -16.38 -4.36 -0.88
CA SER A 54 -16.23 -3.75 0.44
C SER A 54 -15.35 -4.59 1.37
N ARG A 55 -15.52 -5.93 1.38
CA ARG A 55 -14.67 -6.86 2.15
C ARG A 55 -13.24 -6.86 1.64
N LEU A 56 -13.06 -6.95 0.33
CA LEU A 56 -11.73 -6.90 -0.31
C LEU A 56 -11.03 -5.57 -0.02
N ALA A 57 -11.76 -4.45 -0.03
CA ALA A 57 -11.22 -3.14 0.34
C ALA A 57 -10.78 -3.08 1.81
N THR A 58 -11.42 -3.84 2.71
CA THR A 58 -10.92 -4.03 4.08
C THR A 58 -9.63 -4.85 4.06
N LEU A 59 -9.64 -6.03 3.45
CA LEU A 59 -8.50 -6.93 3.41
C LEU A 59 -7.24 -6.31 2.82
N THR A 60 -7.38 -5.51 1.77
CA THR A 60 -6.27 -4.85 1.07
C THR A 60 -5.87 -3.50 1.68
N GLY A 61 -6.46 -3.11 2.81
CA GLY A 61 -6.13 -1.88 3.51
C GLY A 61 -6.69 -0.59 2.89
N CYS A 62 -7.53 -0.66 1.87
CA CYS A 62 -8.13 0.56 1.30
C CYS A 62 -8.89 1.35 2.35
N LYS A 63 -9.68 0.68 3.21
CA LYS A 63 -10.48 1.35 4.23
C LYS A 63 -9.62 1.91 5.36
N SER A 64 -8.69 1.12 5.92
CA SER A 64 -7.82 1.59 7.00
C SER A 64 -6.93 2.75 6.55
N CYS A 65 -6.40 2.68 5.31
CA CYS A 65 -5.61 3.76 4.74
C CYS A 65 -6.44 5.01 4.45
N HIS A 66 -7.60 4.87 3.86
CA HIS A 66 -8.44 5.98 3.39
C HIS A 66 -9.60 6.33 4.33
N GLY A 67 -9.54 5.95 5.62
CA GLY A 67 -10.55 6.31 6.62
C GLY A 67 -11.97 5.97 6.17
N ASP A 68 -12.23 4.71 5.84
CA ASP A 68 -13.51 4.25 5.27
C ASP A 68 -13.97 5.02 4.04
N GLY A 69 -13.03 5.57 3.28
CA GLY A 69 -13.29 6.33 2.06
C GLY A 69 -13.37 7.85 2.24
N LYS A 70 -13.34 8.36 3.48
CA LYS A 70 -13.40 9.80 3.80
C LYS A 70 -12.04 10.50 3.75
N GLY A 71 -10.98 9.76 3.52
CA GLY A 71 -9.59 10.21 3.65
C GLY A 71 -9.10 10.13 5.09
N ALA A 72 -7.79 10.24 5.25
CA ALA A 72 -7.14 10.19 6.56
C ALA A 72 -5.90 11.10 6.60
N VAL A 73 -5.40 11.36 7.79
CA VAL A 73 -4.06 11.91 8.02
C VAL A 73 -3.28 10.84 8.79
N TRP A 74 -2.31 10.24 8.13
CA TRP A 74 -1.55 9.13 8.72
C TRP A 74 -0.41 9.61 9.60
N THR A 75 0.25 10.67 9.17
CA THR A 75 1.35 11.25 9.91
C THR A 75 0.99 12.65 10.33
N PRO A 76 1.29 13.05 11.57
CA PRO A 76 1.19 14.45 11.95
C PRO A 76 2.07 15.30 11.03
N VAL A 77 1.74 16.58 10.91
CA VAL A 77 2.55 17.52 10.14
C VAL A 77 3.94 17.63 10.77
N ASP A 78 4.95 17.19 10.03
CA ASP A 78 6.36 17.43 10.35
C ASP A 78 6.99 18.18 9.18
N TRP A 79 7.43 19.40 9.39
CA TRP A 79 8.02 20.25 8.34
C TRP A 79 9.27 19.60 7.69
N ARG A 80 9.95 18.70 8.38
CA ARG A 80 11.11 17.95 7.85
C ARG A 80 10.71 16.80 6.95
N GLU A 81 9.82 15.95 7.44
CA GLU A 81 9.37 14.74 6.73
C GLU A 81 8.27 15.05 5.72
N GLY A 82 7.32 15.87 6.11
CA GLY A 82 6.10 16.15 5.37
C GLY A 82 4.85 15.62 6.05
N GLN A 83 3.85 15.30 5.26
CA GLN A 83 2.58 14.72 5.69
C GLN A 83 2.13 13.67 4.70
N VAL A 84 1.66 12.55 5.21
CA VAL A 84 0.97 11.53 4.41
C VAL A 84 -0.52 11.60 4.72
N ALA A 85 -1.31 11.96 3.71
CA ALA A 85 -2.75 12.09 3.80
C ALA A 85 -3.43 11.41 2.61
N PRO A 86 -3.82 10.11 2.75
CA PRO A 86 -4.63 9.43 1.76
C PRO A 86 -5.94 10.19 1.52
N PRO A 87 -6.29 10.51 0.26
CA PRO A 87 -7.43 11.37 -0.03
C PRO A 87 -8.77 10.65 0.15
N PRO A 88 -9.89 11.40 0.28
CA PRO A 88 -11.24 10.86 0.20
C PRO A 88 -11.46 10.15 -1.15
N ILE A 89 -11.83 8.87 -1.12
CA ILE A 89 -11.92 8.03 -2.32
C ILE A 89 -12.94 8.62 -3.31
N ALA A 90 -14.17 8.85 -2.88
CA ALA A 90 -15.25 9.31 -3.76
C ALA A 90 -14.91 10.59 -4.53
N ARG A 91 -14.21 11.54 -3.88
CA ARG A 91 -13.78 12.80 -4.52
C ARG A 91 -12.61 12.60 -5.47
N SER A 92 -11.62 11.82 -5.03
CA SER A 92 -10.36 11.67 -5.78
C SER A 92 -10.54 10.86 -7.06
N ILE A 93 -11.44 9.86 -7.07
CA ILE A 93 -11.67 9.00 -8.24
C ILE A 93 -12.75 9.50 -9.20
N ALA A 94 -13.42 10.61 -8.92
CA ALA A 94 -14.57 11.08 -9.68
C ALA A 94 -14.28 11.25 -11.20
N ARG A 95 -13.05 11.56 -11.57
CA ARG A 95 -12.63 11.79 -12.96
C ARG A 95 -11.92 10.60 -13.60
N TYR A 96 -11.70 9.50 -12.85
CA TYR A 96 -11.01 8.32 -13.36
C TYR A 96 -11.96 7.43 -14.14
N SER A 97 -11.53 6.86 -15.26
CA SER A 97 -12.13 5.68 -15.84
C SER A 97 -11.84 4.44 -15.00
N ASP A 98 -12.56 3.35 -15.21
CA ASP A 98 -12.34 2.12 -14.46
C ASP A 98 -10.98 1.47 -14.80
N ALA A 99 -10.52 1.59 -16.05
CA ALA A 99 -9.20 1.16 -16.46
C ALA A 99 -8.07 1.98 -15.81
N GLU A 100 -8.26 3.30 -15.65
CA GLU A 100 -7.32 4.15 -14.91
C GLU A 100 -7.28 3.80 -13.42
N LEU A 101 -8.43 3.43 -12.82
CA LEU A 101 -8.48 2.96 -11.44
C LEU A 101 -7.78 1.62 -11.27
N ALA A 102 -7.97 0.68 -12.19
CA ALA A 102 -7.27 -0.60 -12.18
C ALA A 102 -5.75 -0.40 -12.26
N ARG A 103 -5.28 0.51 -13.13
CA ARG A 103 -3.87 0.91 -13.22
C ARG A 103 -3.37 1.55 -11.92
N LEU A 104 -4.15 2.46 -11.32
CA LEU A 104 -3.78 3.09 -10.05
C LEU A 104 -3.65 2.05 -8.93
N ILE A 105 -4.60 1.14 -8.80
CA ILE A 105 -4.59 0.10 -7.76
C ILE A 105 -3.39 -0.83 -7.93
N ARG A 106 -3.17 -1.38 -9.13
CA ARG A 106 -2.16 -2.41 -9.37
C ARG A 106 -0.77 -1.87 -9.62
N GLN A 107 -0.64 -0.67 -10.15
CA GLN A 107 0.63 -0.15 -10.64
C GLN A 107 1.03 1.18 -10.01
N GLY A 108 0.19 1.74 -9.14
CA GLY A 108 0.47 2.98 -8.43
C GLY A 108 0.57 4.20 -9.35
N VAL A 109 -0.10 4.18 -10.52
CA VAL A 109 -0.01 5.25 -11.52
C VAL A 109 -1.36 5.96 -11.67
N THR A 110 -1.34 7.27 -11.39
CA THR A 110 -2.52 8.14 -11.47
C THR A 110 -3.00 8.34 -12.90
N ARG A 111 -4.19 8.94 -13.06
CA ARG A 111 -4.73 9.33 -14.35
C ARG A 111 -3.75 10.15 -15.19
N GLU A 112 -3.03 11.06 -14.56
CA GLU A 112 -2.02 11.93 -15.19
C GLU A 112 -0.69 11.24 -15.47
N GLY A 113 -0.60 9.93 -15.22
CA GLY A 113 0.63 9.16 -15.41
C GLY A 113 1.66 9.30 -14.29
N ARG A 114 1.38 10.04 -13.23
CA ARG A 114 2.30 10.20 -12.10
C ARG A 114 2.20 9.02 -11.14
N THR A 115 3.31 8.68 -10.49
CA THR A 115 3.27 7.68 -9.42
C THR A 115 2.69 8.26 -8.13
N VAL A 116 1.98 7.43 -7.38
CA VAL A 116 1.70 7.69 -5.96
C VAL A 116 2.82 7.16 -5.08
N PHE A 117 2.83 7.54 -3.82
CA PHE A 117 3.76 7.04 -2.81
C PHE A 117 2.98 6.38 -1.69
N ILE A 118 3.59 5.37 -1.03
CA ILE A 118 3.05 4.69 0.16
C ILE A 118 1.87 3.73 -0.13
N MET A 119 1.09 3.94 -1.20
CA MET A 119 0.07 2.97 -1.61
C MET A 119 0.74 1.64 -1.98
N PRO A 120 0.32 0.48 -1.42
CA PRO A 120 1.02 -0.81 -1.56
C PRO A 120 0.72 -1.50 -2.90
N ALA A 121 1.00 -0.84 -4.04
CA ALA A 121 0.75 -1.40 -5.38
C ALA A 121 1.57 -2.69 -5.64
N TRP A 122 2.67 -2.89 -4.92
CA TRP A 122 3.51 -4.08 -5.03
C TRP A 122 2.77 -5.39 -4.75
N SER A 123 1.94 -5.40 -3.71
CA SER A 123 1.10 -6.55 -3.39
C SER A 123 -0.20 -6.55 -4.20
N MET A 124 -0.76 -5.38 -4.46
CA MET A 124 -2.00 -5.23 -5.23
C MET A 124 -1.86 -5.60 -6.72
N THR A 125 -0.64 -5.65 -7.24
CA THR A 125 -0.37 -6.15 -8.60
C THR A 125 -0.78 -7.61 -8.79
N TYR A 126 -0.88 -8.40 -7.71
CA TYR A 126 -1.37 -9.78 -7.73
C TYR A 126 -2.90 -9.90 -7.75
N LEU A 127 -3.65 -8.82 -7.55
CA LEU A 127 -5.11 -8.86 -7.57
C LEU A 127 -5.63 -9.35 -8.93
N ALA A 128 -6.52 -10.31 -8.92
CA ALA A 128 -7.24 -10.77 -10.11
C ALA A 128 -8.18 -9.69 -10.63
N ASP A 129 -8.53 -9.73 -11.92
CA ASP A 129 -9.37 -8.70 -12.55
C ASP A 129 -10.76 -8.61 -11.90
N ASP A 130 -11.35 -9.76 -11.55
CA ASP A 130 -12.66 -9.80 -10.89
C ASP A 130 -12.64 -9.13 -9.50
N ASP A 131 -11.55 -9.26 -8.75
CA ASP A 131 -11.41 -8.60 -7.45
C ASP A 131 -11.14 -7.11 -7.57
N VAL A 132 -10.31 -6.69 -8.54
CA VAL A 132 -10.13 -5.26 -8.83
C VAL A 132 -11.44 -4.64 -9.28
N GLY A 133 -12.21 -5.32 -10.15
CA GLY A 133 -13.53 -4.85 -10.56
C GLY A 133 -14.50 -4.67 -9.39
N ARG A 134 -14.52 -5.61 -8.42
CA ARG A 134 -15.34 -5.51 -7.19
C ARG A 134 -14.88 -4.37 -6.28
N ILE A 135 -13.56 -4.18 -6.11
CA ILE A 135 -13.02 -3.04 -5.33
C ILE A 135 -13.42 -1.71 -5.99
N ILE A 136 -13.32 -1.61 -7.33
CA ILE A 136 -13.75 -0.41 -8.06
C ILE A 136 -15.25 -0.20 -7.90
N ALA A 137 -16.08 -1.26 -7.99
CA ALA A 137 -17.53 -1.17 -7.77
C ALA A 137 -17.86 -0.60 -6.39
N TRP A 138 -17.21 -1.10 -5.33
CA TRP A 138 -17.33 -0.56 -3.98
C TRP A 138 -16.89 0.91 -3.94
N ALA A 139 -15.71 1.26 -4.46
CA ALA A 139 -15.21 2.63 -4.45
C ALA A 139 -16.16 3.61 -5.17
N ARG A 140 -16.77 3.18 -6.29
CA ARG A 140 -17.78 3.95 -7.04
C ARG A 140 -19.10 4.11 -6.29
N SER A 141 -19.41 3.23 -5.34
CA SER A 141 -20.62 3.33 -4.52
C SER A 141 -20.52 4.38 -3.41
N LEU A 142 -19.29 4.79 -3.07
CA LEU A 142 -19.04 5.82 -2.06
C LEU A 142 -19.52 7.19 -2.56
N LYS A 143 -20.02 8.00 -1.63
CA LYS A 143 -20.44 9.38 -1.89
C LYS A 143 -19.53 10.35 -1.16
N PRO A 144 -19.23 11.53 -1.74
CA PRO A 144 -18.58 12.59 -1.02
C PRO A 144 -19.37 12.97 0.24
N ALA A 145 -18.67 13.20 1.34
CA ALA A 145 -19.26 13.56 2.62
C ALA A 145 -18.76 14.94 3.08
N PRO A 146 -19.55 15.67 3.91
CA PRO A 146 -19.12 16.97 4.44
C PRO A 146 -17.88 16.89 5.33
N ASP A 147 -17.69 15.75 6.00
CA ASP A 147 -16.57 15.44 6.89
C ASP A 147 -15.39 14.75 6.18
N ASP A 148 -15.35 14.77 4.85
CA ASP A 148 -14.20 14.31 4.09
C ASP A 148 -12.94 15.12 4.45
N VAL A 149 -11.83 14.42 4.68
CA VAL A 149 -10.55 15.02 5.07
C VAL A 149 -10.00 15.93 3.97
N GLN A 150 -9.75 17.19 4.31
CA GLN A 150 -9.23 18.23 3.39
C GLN A 150 -7.71 18.37 3.52
N ALA A 151 -7.00 17.26 3.63
CA ALA A 151 -5.54 17.24 3.71
C ALA A 151 -4.94 16.65 2.44
N SER A 152 -3.67 16.97 2.16
CA SER A 152 -2.92 16.44 1.03
C SER A 152 -1.56 15.92 1.47
N THR A 153 -1.06 14.91 0.76
CA THR A 153 0.30 14.43 0.93
C THR A 153 1.29 15.45 0.36
N TRP A 154 2.32 15.76 1.15
CA TRP A 154 3.45 16.57 0.73
C TRP A 154 4.74 16.12 1.42
N PHE A 155 5.90 16.47 0.89
CA PHE A 155 7.19 16.04 1.40
C PHE A 155 8.06 17.24 1.77
N GLY A 156 8.52 17.26 3.03
CA GLY A 156 9.51 18.19 3.55
C GLY A 156 10.94 17.81 3.09
N PRO A 157 11.97 18.58 3.50
CA PRO A 157 13.34 18.37 3.00
C PRO A 157 13.89 16.94 3.29
N VAL A 158 13.61 16.37 4.44
CA VAL A 158 14.02 14.99 4.78
C VAL A 158 13.21 13.96 3.97
N GLY A 159 11.89 14.16 3.84
CA GLY A 159 11.05 13.30 3.01
C GLY A 159 11.51 13.32 1.53
N ARG A 160 11.86 14.50 1.01
CA ARG A 160 12.40 14.66 -0.35
C ARG A 160 13.76 13.98 -0.52
N TRP A 161 14.63 14.07 0.49
CA TRP A 161 15.89 13.34 0.51
C TRP A 161 15.65 11.83 0.49
N LYS A 162 14.71 11.32 1.28
CA LYS A 162 14.32 9.91 1.28
C LYS A 162 13.82 9.43 -0.08
N ILE A 163 13.10 10.28 -0.82
CA ILE A 163 12.65 9.98 -2.20
C ILE A 163 13.86 9.85 -3.13
N LEU A 164 14.81 10.78 -3.07
CA LEU A 164 16.02 10.76 -3.94
C LEU A 164 16.95 9.59 -3.65
N THR A 165 17.05 9.19 -2.40
CA THR A 165 17.89 8.05 -1.97
C THR A 165 17.18 6.70 -2.08
N GLY A 166 15.91 6.68 -2.45
CA GLY A 166 15.11 5.45 -2.56
C GLY A 166 14.65 4.86 -1.23
N ALA A 167 14.86 5.57 -0.11
CA ALA A 167 14.32 5.17 1.19
C ALA A 167 12.78 5.30 1.24
N THR A 168 12.22 6.29 0.54
CA THR A 168 10.78 6.35 0.21
C THR A 168 10.63 6.07 -1.27
N ARG A 169 10.13 4.89 -1.61
CA ARG A 169 9.97 4.45 -3.00
C ARG A 169 8.61 4.89 -3.56
N PRO A 170 8.55 5.26 -4.86
CA PRO A 170 7.28 5.39 -5.54
C PRO A 170 6.57 4.03 -5.59
N SER A 171 5.25 4.05 -5.53
CA SER A 171 4.41 2.85 -5.64
C SER A 171 4.35 2.26 -7.06
N LEU A 172 5.16 2.79 -7.97
CA LEU A 172 5.21 2.36 -9.37
C LEU A 172 5.61 0.88 -9.50
N VAL A 173 4.76 0.09 -10.14
CA VAL A 173 5.06 -1.26 -10.61
C VAL A 173 5.09 -1.22 -12.14
N ALA A 174 6.29 -1.16 -12.71
CA ALA A 174 6.47 -1.04 -14.17
C ALA A 174 6.14 -2.35 -14.89
N ASP A 175 6.49 -3.47 -14.28
CA ASP A 175 6.19 -4.82 -14.77
C ASP A 175 5.27 -5.52 -13.78
N PRO A 176 3.95 -5.43 -13.96
CA PRO A 176 3.01 -6.12 -13.10
C PRO A 176 3.17 -7.64 -13.30
N HIS A 177 3.11 -8.40 -12.22
CA HIS A 177 3.20 -9.88 -12.26
C HIS A 177 2.05 -10.55 -13.04
N GLY A 178 1.36 -9.77 -13.85
CA GLY A 178 0.58 -10.13 -15.04
C GLY A 178 -0.57 -11.09 -14.85
N VAL A 179 -1.08 -11.32 -13.67
CA VAL A 179 -2.14 -12.33 -13.49
C VAL A 179 -3.51 -11.65 -13.51
N ALA A 180 -4.11 -11.60 -14.70
CA ALA A 180 -5.51 -11.21 -14.85
C ALA A 180 -6.48 -12.23 -14.20
N LYS A 181 -6.01 -13.46 -13.93
CA LYS A 181 -6.81 -14.53 -13.36
C LYS A 181 -6.27 -14.97 -12.00
N ARG A 182 -7.21 -15.28 -11.11
CA ARG A 182 -6.90 -15.85 -9.80
C ARG A 182 -6.17 -17.19 -9.96
N PRO A 183 -5.06 -17.43 -9.26
CA PRO A 183 -4.43 -18.74 -9.22
C PRO A 183 -5.39 -19.83 -8.74
N ALA A 184 -5.20 -21.07 -9.21
CA ALA A 184 -6.02 -22.22 -8.78
C ALA A 184 -5.91 -22.50 -7.26
N ASP A 185 -4.75 -22.22 -6.66
CA ASP A 185 -4.56 -22.31 -5.21
C ASP A 185 -4.95 -21.00 -4.53
N PRO A 186 -6.07 -20.96 -3.78
CA PRO A 186 -6.53 -19.75 -3.10
C PRO A 186 -5.57 -19.30 -1.99
N GLY A 187 -4.86 -20.23 -1.34
CA GLY A 187 -3.86 -19.89 -0.33
C GLY A 187 -2.67 -19.15 -0.92
N ARG A 188 -2.21 -19.58 -2.09
CA ARG A 188 -1.18 -18.85 -2.86
C ARG A 188 -1.64 -17.44 -3.21
N TYR A 189 -2.85 -17.31 -3.75
CA TYR A 189 -3.41 -16.02 -4.14
C TYR A 189 -3.47 -15.04 -2.97
N LEU A 190 -4.10 -15.46 -1.88
CA LEU A 190 -4.26 -14.62 -0.68
C LEU A 190 -2.90 -14.25 -0.06
N THR A 191 -1.96 -15.19 -0.02
CA THR A 191 -0.60 -14.91 0.46
C THR A 191 0.09 -13.84 -0.39
N GLN A 192 -0.02 -13.93 -1.71
CA GLN A 192 0.56 -12.94 -2.62
C GLN A 192 -0.07 -11.56 -2.44
N VAL A 193 -1.39 -11.47 -2.38
CA VAL A 193 -2.10 -10.18 -2.27
C VAL A 193 -1.95 -9.55 -0.89
N LEU A 194 -2.04 -10.34 0.20
CA LEU A 194 -2.18 -9.79 1.54
C LEU A 194 -0.89 -9.78 2.36
N CYS A 195 0.10 -10.61 2.00
CA CYS A 195 1.28 -10.79 2.85
C CYS A 195 2.59 -10.35 2.18
N SER A 196 2.67 -10.33 0.83
CA SER A 196 3.92 -10.12 0.10
C SER A 196 4.48 -8.70 0.20
N GLU A 197 3.69 -7.73 0.64
CA GLU A 197 4.17 -6.36 0.89
C GLU A 197 5.27 -6.35 1.95
N CYS A 198 5.04 -7.03 3.06
CA CYS A 198 5.93 -7.03 4.22
C CYS A 198 6.77 -8.28 4.34
N HIS A 199 6.24 -9.45 3.96
CA HIS A 199 6.85 -10.76 4.20
C HIS A 199 7.42 -11.39 2.93
N ALA A 200 8.54 -12.12 3.08
CA ALA A 200 8.99 -13.12 2.11
C ALA A 200 8.52 -14.53 2.53
N LEU A 201 8.58 -15.49 1.61
CA LEU A 201 8.06 -16.85 1.87
C LEU A 201 8.98 -17.66 2.77
N THR A 202 10.28 -17.68 2.49
CA THR A 202 11.27 -18.59 3.11
C THR A 202 12.36 -17.87 3.89
N GLU A 203 12.65 -16.61 3.55
CA GLU A 203 13.74 -15.84 4.17
C GLU A 203 13.20 -14.64 4.96
N PRO A 204 13.88 -14.22 6.03
CA PRO A 204 13.57 -12.97 6.72
C PRO A 204 13.70 -11.78 5.75
N ARG A 205 12.84 -10.79 5.90
CA ARG A 205 12.88 -9.56 5.12
C ARG A 205 12.99 -8.34 6.03
N VAL A 206 13.68 -7.32 5.60
CA VAL A 206 13.64 -6.01 6.26
C VAL A 206 12.53 -5.17 5.60
N HIS A 207 11.57 -4.73 6.40
CA HIS A 207 10.50 -3.84 5.99
C HIS A 207 10.40 -2.70 7.02
N ASP A 208 10.45 -1.46 6.56
CA ASP A 208 10.48 -0.25 7.39
C ASP A 208 11.51 -0.31 8.54
N GLY A 209 12.71 -0.81 8.23
CA GLY A 209 13.80 -0.94 9.19
C GLY A 209 13.65 -2.04 10.24
N LYS A 210 12.62 -2.85 10.16
CA LYS A 210 12.36 -3.98 11.07
C LYS A 210 12.54 -5.31 10.34
N VAL A 211 13.09 -6.30 11.05
CA VAL A 211 13.16 -7.68 10.54
C VAL A 211 11.79 -8.32 10.66
N VAL A 212 11.25 -8.75 9.54
CA VAL A 212 9.95 -9.42 9.43
C VAL A 212 10.21 -10.92 9.19
N PRO A 213 9.54 -11.82 9.96
CA PRO A 213 9.78 -13.25 9.85
C PRO A 213 9.29 -13.82 8.51
N PRO A 214 9.91 -14.91 8.00
CA PRO A 214 9.44 -15.61 6.82
C PRO A 214 8.12 -16.32 7.07
N LEU A 215 7.23 -16.33 6.06
CA LEU A 215 5.86 -16.82 6.21
C LEU A 215 5.79 -18.34 6.39
N ALA A 216 6.53 -19.10 5.58
CA ALA A 216 6.38 -20.56 5.53
C ALA A 216 6.82 -21.25 6.84
N PRO A 217 8.04 -20.97 7.39
CA PRO A 217 8.42 -21.55 8.68
C PRO A 217 7.51 -21.09 9.81
N MET A 218 7.10 -19.79 9.79
CA MET A 218 6.19 -19.26 10.81
C MET A 218 4.84 -19.96 10.76
N ALA A 219 4.18 -20.08 9.62
CA ALA A 219 2.89 -20.73 9.49
C ALA A 219 2.95 -22.23 9.81
N ALA A 220 4.10 -22.89 9.56
CA ALA A 220 4.31 -24.28 9.91
C ALA A 220 4.39 -24.49 11.43
N SER A 221 4.92 -23.54 12.17
CA SER A 221 5.07 -23.61 13.64
C SER A 221 3.76 -23.41 14.40
N TYR A 222 2.71 -22.88 13.77
CA TYR A 222 1.41 -22.62 14.42
C TYR A 222 0.47 -23.81 14.31
N ALA A 223 -0.18 -24.22 15.39
CA ALA A 223 -1.37 -25.06 15.31
C ALA A 223 -2.48 -24.36 14.50
N PRO A 224 -3.39 -25.11 13.81
CA PRO A 224 -4.42 -24.48 13.00
C PRO A 224 -5.29 -23.47 13.75
N ALA A 225 -5.70 -23.78 14.97
CA ALA A 225 -6.51 -22.87 15.80
C ALA A 225 -5.75 -21.60 16.20
N ASP A 226 -4.44 -21.71 16.51
CA ASP A 226 -3.62 -20.55 16.84
C ASP A 226 -3.35 -19.69 15.60
N PHE A 227 -3.23 -20.28 14.41
CA PHE A 227 -3.09 -19.53 13.17
C PHE A 227 -4.38 -18.78 12.80
N GLN A 228 -5.54 -19.40 13.03
CA GLN A 228 -6.84 -18.72 12.91
C GLN A 228 -6.92 -17.51 13.85
N ARG A 229 -6.59 -17.72 15.13
CA ARG A 229 -6.58 -16.65 16.13
C ARG A 229 -5.60 -15.53 15.77
N LEU A 230 -4.41 -15.89 15.28
CA LEU A 230 -3.44 -14.90 14.81
C LEU A 230 -4.03 -13.99 13.73
N LEU A 231 -4.70 -14.56 12.72
CA LEU A 231 -5.19 -13.78 11.56
C LEU A 231 -6.58 -13.15 11.76
N HIS A 232 -7.32 -13.51 12.81
CA HIS A 232 -8.61 -12.87 13.13
C HIS A 232 -8.52 -11.89 14.30
N GLU A 233 -7.68 -12.18 15.31
CA GLU A 233 -7.63 -11.39 16.55
C GLU A 233 -6.30 -10.62 16.70
N GLY A 234 -5.28 -10.94 15.91
CA GLY A 234 -3.96 -10.35 16.03
C GLY A 234 -3.18 -10.82 17.26
N VAL A 235 -3.48 -12.05 17.75
CA VAL A 235 -2.86 -12.64 18.93
C VAL A 235 -2.03 -13.86 18.55
N GLY A 236 -0.76 -13.84 18.88
CA GLY A 236 0.16 -14.96 18.63
C GLY A 236 -0.08 -16.16 19.53
N ALA A 237 0.55 -17.31 19.20
CA ALA A 237 0.49 -18.50 20.01
C ALA A 237 0.86 -18.22 21.48
N GLY A 238 0.13 -18.82 22.41
CA GLY A 238 0.29 -18.57 23.84
C GLY A 238 -0.16 -17.19 24.32
N GLY A 239 -0.94 -16.44 23.53
CA GLY A 239 -1.41 -15.10 23.89
C GLY A 239 -0.38 -13.99 23.62
N ARG A 240 0.68 -14.29 22.86
CA ARG A 240 1.79 -13.36 22.60
C ARG A 240 1.34 -12.15 21.77
N ASP A 241 1.76 -10.95 22.18
CA ASP A 241 1.67 -9.75 21.35
C ASP A 241 2.57 -9.90 20.09
N VAL A 242 2.00 -9.61 18.93
CA VAL A 242 2.68 -9.65 17.64
C VAL A 242 2.95 -8.24 17.07
N GLY A 243 2.85 -7.23 17.91
CA GLY A 243 3.21 -5.84 17.60
C GLY A 243 2.41 -5.29 16.41
N PHE A 244 3.09 -4.67 15.45
CA PHE A 244 2.45 -4.03 14.29
C PHE A 244 1.59 -5.00 13.46
N MET A 245 1.96 -6.30 13.41
CA MET A 245 1.13 -7.31 12.74
C MET A 245 -0.26 -7.42 13.39
N GLY A 246 -0.35 -7.27 14.72
CA GLY A 246 -1.63 -7.24 15.43
C GLY A 246 -2.53 -6.08 15.00
N THR A 247 -1.96 -4.91 14.72
CA THR A 247 -2.69 -3.76 14.16
C THR A 247 -3.22 -4.09 12.76
N ILE A 248 -2.37 -4.62 11.88
CA ILE A 248 -2.77 -5.02 10.52
C ILE A 248 -3.90 -6.04 10.54
N VAL A 249 -3.85 -6.99 11.45
CA VAL A 249 -4.93 -7.98 11.59
C VAL A 249 -6.24 -7.32 11.99
N LYS A 250 -6.22 -6.50 13.03
CA LYS A 250 -7.42 -5.83 13.56
C LYS A 250 -8.06 -4.86 12.56
N GLU A 251 -7.25 -4.20 11.75
CA GLU A 251 -7.74 -3.25 10.75
C GLU A 251 -8.16 -3.92 9.43
N ASN A 252 -7.47 -4.99 9.02
CA ASN A 252 -7.60 -5.53 7.67
C ASN A 252 -7.91 -7.03 7.65
N LEU A 253 -7.02 -7.88 8.23
CA LEU A 253 -7.07 -9.32 7.99
C LEU A 253 -8.19 -10.05 8.75
N HIS A 254 -8.79 -9.43 9.76
CA HIS A 254 -9.98 -9.96 10.46
C HIS A 254 -11.13 -10.27 9.51
N ALA A 255 -11.17 -9.65 8.33
CA ALA A 255 -12.17 -9.89 7.29
C ALA A 255 -11.90 -11.15 6.43
N LEU A 256 -10.82 -11.90 6.70
CA LEU A 256 -10.61 -13.23 6.11
C LEU A 256 -11.67 -14.20 6.61
N ARG A 257 -12.15 -15.06 5.73
CA ARG A 257 -13.01 -16.18 6.12
C ARG A 257 -12.17 -17.31 6.73
N PRO A 258 -12.72 -18.12 7.64
CA PRO A 258 -11.98 -19.23 8.25
C PRO A 258 -11.35 -20.20 7.23
N GLU A 259 -12.07 -20.50 6.15
CA GLU A 259 -11.58 -21.34 5.06
C GLU A 259 -10.45 -20.69 4.26
N GLU A 260 -10.42 -19.36 4.14
CA GLU A 260 -9.34 -18.59 3.51
C GLU A 260 -8.07 -18.65 4.36
N VAL A 261 -8.19 -18.47 5.68
CA VAL A 261 -7.07 -18.62 6.63
C VAL A 261 -6.49 -20.04 6.56
N ALA A 262 -7.36 -21.05 6.55
CA ALA A 262 -6.93 -22.44 6.42
C ALA A 262 -6.23 -22.70 5.07
N ALA A 263 -6.68 -22.09 3.98
CA ALA A 263 -6.03 -22.19 2.68
C ALA A 263 -4.63 -21.57 2.68
N VAL A 264 -4.48 -20.37 3.26
CA VAL A 264 -3.19 -19.70 3.43
C VAL A 264 -2.22 -20.59 4.22
N GLN A 265 -2.67 -21.14 5.36
CA GLN A 265 -1.80 -21.99 6.16
C GLN A 265 -1.39 -23.26 5.43
N ARG A 266 -2.31 -23.94 4.72
CA ARG A 266 -1.98 -25.13 3.91
C ARG A 266 -0.93 -24.83 2.85
N TYR A 267 -1.10 -23.74 2.11
CA TYR A 267 -0.15 -23.30 1.09
C TYR A 267 1.24 -23.06 1.68
N LEU A 268 1.33 -22.30 2.78
CA LEU A 268 2.60 -21.98 3.43
C LEU A 268 3.29 -23.19 4.03
N ARG A 269 2.54 -24.12 4.63
CA ARG A 269 3.08 -25.42 5.12
C ARG A 269 3.63 -26.27 3.99
N GLY A 270 2.96 -26.27 2.83
CA GLY A 270 3.45 -26.98 1.65
C GLY A 270 4.76 -26.42 1.09
N ILE A 271 5.06 -25.11 1.34
CA ILE A 271 6.37 -24.52 1.02
C ILE A 271 7.42 -24.90 2.05
N ALA A 272 7.08 -24.87 3.35
CA ALA A 272 8.01 -25.19 4.43
C ALA A 272 8.47 -26.68 4.42
N ALA A 273 7.70 -27.56 3.78
CA ALA A 273 8.01 -28.99 3.66
C ALA A 273 8.93 -29.34 2.47
N LYS A 274 9.29 -28.38 1.64
CA LYS A 274 10.20 -28.54 0.49
C LYS A 274 11.62 -28.12 0.82
#